data_fe9778786c02bee617ff2e6063069003
#
_entry.id   fe9778786c02bee617ff2e6063069003
#
_cell.length_a   1.000
_cell.length_b   1.000
_cell.length_c   1.000
_cell.angle_alpha   90.00
_cell.angle_beta   90.00
_cell.angle_gamma   90.00
#
_symmetry.space_group_name_H-M   'P 1'
#
loop_
_entity.id
_entity.type
_entity.pdbx_description
1 polymer ?
#
loop_
_entity_poly.entity_id
_entity_poly.type
_entity_poly.pdbx_seq_one_letter_code
_entity_poly.pdbx_strand_id
1 'polypeptide(L)'
;MKYLVLGLIATSLVTLTACTDKKETTPIGTNTPTEMIQEKPAEAVDFTELLGHYDHMTFALSSDNVEETAKAATGMLAALQKIEGAHFDAEQKNTYQDIAANIKENAEHIEDNIGDIAHQREHFVEISTDIYDLVQLFDISKPYYKVFCPMVNGGEGAFWLSSAKDFRNPYMGEKMLSCGSIQEELN
;
A
#
# COMPACT_ATOMS: atom_id res chain seq x y z
N MET A 1 -48.74 3.54 -14.50
CA MET A 1 -49.13 4.61 -15.43
C MET A 1 -48.06 4.72 -16.49
N LYS A 2 -48.48 4.42 -17.73
CA LYS A 2 -47.67 4.40 -18.95
C LYS A 2 -47.47 5.86 -19.40
N TYR A 3 -46.27 6.27 -19.73
CA TYR A 3 -46.05 7.34 -20.69
C TYR A 3 -45.03 6.93 -21.73
N LEU A 4 -45.55 6.68 -22.89
CA LEU A 4 -44.92 6.51 -24.19
C LEU A 4 -44.76 7.95 -24.77
N VAL A 5 -43.57 8.36 -25.19
CA VAL A 5 -43.38 9.51 -26.06
C VAL A 5 -42.51 9.11 -27.23
N LEU A 6 -43.12 9.16 -28.37
CA LEU A 6 -42.64 8.91 -29.73
C LEU A 6 -42.12 10.23 -30.35
N GLY A 7 -41.13 10.12 -31.24
CA GLY A 7 -40.86 11.09 -32.30
C GLY A 7 -39.58 11.87 -32.10
N LEU A 8 -38.65 12.01 -33.04
CA LEU A 8 -38.76 12.32 -34.48
C LEU A 8 -37.36 12.08 -35.12
N ILE A 9 -37.41 11.42 -36.27
CA ILE A 9 -36.30 11.25 -37.22
C ILE A 9 -36.14 12.57 -37.98
N ALA A 10 -34.91 13.06 -38.06
CA ALA A 10 -34.54 14.11 -39.02
C ALA A 10 -33.35 13.64 -39.84
N THR A 11 -33.66 13.19 -41.04
CA THR A 11 -32.70 12.94 -42.12
C THR A 11 -32.23 14.25 -42.73
N SER A 12 -30.92 14.46 -42.75
CA SER A 12 -30.35 15.55 -43.57
C SER A 12 -29.35 15.00 -44.56
N LEU A 13 -29.76 15.16 -45.82
CA LEU A 13 -29.04 14.83 -47.03
C LEU A 13 -28.15 16.02 -47.40
N VAL A 14 -26.83 15.82 -47.59
CA VAL A 14 -25.99 16.85 -48.21
C VAL A 14 -24.94 16.31 -49.14
N THR A 15 -25.01 16.76 -50.25
CA THR A 15 -24.35 16.88 -51.55
C THR A 15 -22.82 16.84 -51.55
N LEU A 16 -22.31 15.98 -52.42
CA LEU A 16 -20.94 16.00 -52.93
C LEU A 16 -20.75 17.18 -53.90
N THR A 17 -19.64 17.89 -53.74
CA THR A 17 -19.04 18.69 -54.84
C THR A 17 -17.57 18.31 -54.98
N ALA A 18 -17.24 17.75 -56.12
CA ALA A 18 -15.90 17.56 -56.62
C ALA A 18 -15.48 18.77 -57.45
N CYS A 19 -14.24 19.22 -57.29
CA CYS A 19 -13.47 19.93 -58.34
C CYS A 19 -11.96 19.90 -58.06
N THR A 20 -11.30 19.10 -58.82
CA THR A 20 -10.13 19.29 -59.76
C THR A 20 -8.90 20.08 -59.30
N ASP A 21 -7.81 19.37 -59.42
CA ASP A 21 -6.41 19.68 -59.73
C ASP A 21 -5.95 21.13 -59.83
N LYS A 22 -4.88 21.44 -59.09
CA LYS A 22 -3.69 22.07 -59.69
C LYS A 22 -2.41 21.81 -58.87
N LYS A 23 -1.42 21.31 -59.55
CA LYS A 23 -0.04 21.07 -59.21
C LYS A 23 0.69 22.40 -58.96
N GLU A 24 1.43 22.54 -57.88
CA GLU A 24 2.81 23.07 -57.96
C GLU A 24 3.49 23.23 -56.56
N THR A 25 4.72 22.73 -56.54
CA THR A 25 5.90 23.15 -55.79
C THR A 25 5.95 23.08 -54.29
N THR A 26 6.81 22.16 -53.85
CA THR A 26 7.48 22.07 -52.55
C THR A 26 8.12 23.39 -52.12
N PRO A 27 8.07 23.73 -50.82
CA PRO A 27 9.34 23.91 -50.14
C PRO A 27 9.42 23.13 -48.83
N ILE A 28 10.53 22.48 -48.65
CA ILE A 28 11.27 22.13 -47.45
C ILE A 28 10.58 22.60 -46.17
N GLY A 29 9.82 21.71 -45.56
CA GLY A 29 9.30 21.84 -44.18
C GLY A 29 10.28 21.15 -43.24
N THR A 30 10.84 21.93 -42.39
CA THR A 30 11.66 21.63 -41.23
C THR A 30 11.07 20.44 -40.44
N ASN A 31 11.81 19.33 -40.48
CA ASN A 31 11.58 18.24 -39.53
C ASN A 31 11.95 18.74 -38.12
N THR A 32 10.99 19.19 -37.37
CA THR A 32 11.14 19.31 -35.94
C THR A 32 11.19 17.86 -35.40
N PRO A 33 12.27 17.42 -34.76
CA PRO A 33 12.24 16.14 -34.07
C PRO A 33 11.18 16.24 -32.99
N THR A 34 10.14 15.44 -33.08
CA THR A 34 9.29 15.14 -31.92
C THR A 34 10.23 14.51 -30.91
N GLU A 35 10.65 15.29 -29.96
CA GLU A 35 11.36 14.82 -28.77
C GLU A 35 10.42 13.83 -28.11
N MET A 36 10.68 12.55 -28.33
CA MET A 36 10.04 11.50 -27.55
C MET A 36 10.51 11.72 -26.12
N ILE A 37 9.62 12.27 -25.30
CA ILE A 37 9.77 12.31 -23.86
C ILE A 37 9.84 10.83 -23.48
N GLN A 38 11.06 10.33 -23.27
CA GLN A 38 11.27 9.06 -22.60
C GLN A 38 10.79 9.30 -21.17
N GLU A 39 9.57 8.86 -20.85
CA GLU A 39 9.16 8.72 -19.45
C GLU A 39 10.22 7.83 -18.79
N LYS A 40 10.96 8.43 -17.84
CA LYS A 40 11.84 7.70 -16.95
C LYS A 40 10.98 6.61 -16.31
N PRO A 41 11.41 5.33 -16.31
CA PRO A 41 10.67 4.30 -15.58
C PRO A 41 10.38 4.81 -14.17
N ALA A 42 9.14 4.70 -13.73
CA ALA A 42 8.77 5.07 -12.37
C ALA A 42 9.69 4.27 -11.43
N GLU A 43 10.42 4.97 -10.58
CA GLU A 43 11.28 4.37 -9.59
C GLU A 43 10.38 3.64 -8.58
N ALA A 44 10.66 2.36 -8.34
CA ALA A 44 9.87 1.58 -7.40
C ALA A 44 9.86 2.28 -6.02
N VAL A 45 8.70 2.32 -5.37
CA VAL A 45 8.57 2.95 -4.05
C VAL A 45 9.34 2.13 -3.02
N ASP A 46 10.18 2.78 -2.23
CA ASP A 46 11.00 2.13 -1.21
C ASP A 46 10.28 2.10 0.15
N PHE A 47 9.85 0.91 0.55
CA PHE A 47 9.23 0.65 1.85
C PHE A 47 10.20 0.11 2.91
N THR A 48 11.49 0.04 2.63
CA THR A 48 12.49 -0.59 3.51
C THR A 48 12.48 -0.01 4.92
N GLU A 49 12.38 1.31 5.05
CA GLU A 49 12.37 1.98 6.36
C GLU A 49 11.07 1.70 7.13
N LEU A 50 9.91 1.77 6.49
CA LEU A 50 8.61 1.46 7.09
C LEU A 50 8.57 0.02 7.60
N LEU A 51 8.97 -0.94 6.77
CA LEU A 51 9.03 -2.35 7.11
C LEU A 51 10.08 -2.66 8.18
N GLY A 52 11.19 -1.93 8.20
CA GLY A 52 12.20 -2.01 9.26
C GLY A 52 11.64 -1.61 10.63
N HIS A 53 10.82 -0.57 10.70
CA HIS A 53 10.15 -0.15 11.92
C HIS A 53 9.03 -1.11 12.33
N TYR A 54 8.33 -1.74 11.38
CA TYR A 54 7.40 -2.82 11.68
C TYR A 54 8.09 -4.03 12.30
N ASP A 55 9.23 -4.46 11.75
CA ASP A 55 10.04 -5.54 12.34
C ASP A 55 10.52 -5.17 13.76
N HIS A 56 10.94 -3.93 13.98
CA HIS A 56 11.32 -3.43 15.30
C HIS A 56 10.14 -3.48 16.28
N MET A 57 8.95 -3.04 15.87
CA MET A 57 7.73 -3.11 16.68
C MET A 57 7.37 -4.56 17.04
N THR A 58 7.42 -5.46 16.06
CA THR A 58 7.20 -6.90 16.27
C THR A 58 8.14 -7.47 17.34
N PHE A 59 9.44 -7.13 17.26
CA PHE A 59 10.44 -7.56 18.22
C PHE A 59 10.20 -6.97 19.62
N ALA A 60 9.91 -5.66 19.70
CA ALA A 60 9.66 -4.96 20.96
C ALA A 60 8.45 -5.54 21.70
N LEU A 61 7.33 -5.75 20.99
CA LEU A 61 6.12 -6.38 21.53
C LEU A 61 6.37 -7.82 21.99
N SER A 62 7.18 -8.59 21.25
CA SER A 62 7.55 -9.96 21.65
C SER A 62 8.43 -10.02 22.90
N SER A 63 9.02 -8.90 23.27
CA SER A 63 9.87 -8.71 24.45
C SER A 63 9.19 -7.92 25.57
N ASP A 64 7.88 -7.71 25.47
CA ASP A 64 7.06 -6.93 26.42
C ASP A 64 7.62 -5.50 26.69
N ASN A 65 8.26 -4.88 25.67
CA ASN A 65 8.93 -3.59 25.80
C ASN A 65 8.08 -2.44 25.22
N VAL A 66 7.31 -1.79 26.08
CA VAL A 66 6.36 -0.71 25.72
C VAL A 66 7.05 0.52 25.14
N GLU A 67 8.24 0.88 25.64
CA GLU A 67 8.98 2.07 25.21
C GLU A 67 9.57 1.87 23.80
N GLU A 68 10.15 0.68 23.53
CA GLU A 68 10.69 0.38 22.20
C GLU A 68 9.56 0.18 21.18
N THR A 69 8.39 -0.31 21.61
CA THR A 69 7.20 -0.39 20.77
C THR A 69 6.74 1.01 20.34
N ALA A 70 6.65 1.96 21.25
CA ALA A 70 6.31 3.36 20.95
C ALA A 70 7.35 4.04 20.04
N LYS A 71 8.66 3.80 20.26
CA LYS A 71 9.71 4.31 19.37
C LYS A 71 9.61 3.74 17.95
N ALA A 72 9.25 2.47 17.82
CA ALA A 72 9.03 1.86 16.53
C ALA A 72 7.82 2.50 15.81
N ALA A 73 6.75 2.82 16.54
CA ALA A 73 5.59 3.54 16.03
C ALA A 73 5.98 4.95 15.53
N THR A 74 6.71 5.74 16.32
CA THR A 74 7.28 7.03 15.89
C THR A 74 8.09 6.88 14.60
N GLY A 75 8.89 5.83 14.49
CA GLY A 75 9.68 5.54 13.30
C GLY A 75 8.81 5.22 12.07
N MET A 76 7.72 4.47 12.25
CA MET A 76 6.75 4.19 11.19
C MET A 76 6.10 5.48 10.68
N LEU A 77 5.68 6.37 11.59
CA LEU A 77 5.10 7.68 11.24
C LEU A 77 6.07 8.52 10.40
N ALA A 78 7.35 8.56 10.79
CA ALA A 78 8.37 9.27 10.02
C ALA A 78 8.63 8.66 8.64
N ALA A 79 8.60 7.32 8.53
CA ALA A 79 8.76 6.61 7.27
C ALA A 79 7.58 6.88 6.31
N LEU A 80 6.34 6.88 6.81
CA LEU A 80 5.14 7.22 6.01
C LEU A 80 5.24 8.62 5.40
N GLN A 81 5.71 9.62 6.16
CA GLN A 81 5.90 11.00 5.66
C GLN A 81 6.90 11.06 4.49
N LYS A 82 7.95 10.23 4.51
CA LYS A 82 8.93 10.17 3.41
C LYS A 82 8.35 9.54 2.14
N ILE A 83 7.45 8.57 2.31
CA ILE A 83 6.80 7.86 1.19
C ILE A 83 5.68 8.70 0.56
N GLU A 84 5.09 9.66 1.27
CA GLU A 84 3.96 10.49 0.81
C GLU A 84 4.23 11.19 -0.54
N GLY A 85 5.49 11.54 -0.81
CA GLY A 85 5.93 12.15 -2.08
C GLY A 85 6.29 11.16 -3.19
N ALA A 86 6.16 9.85 -2.95
CA ALA A 86 6.55 8.83 -3.92
C ALA A 86 5.59 8.78 -5.13
N HIS A 87 6.11 8.24 -6.23
CA HIS A 87 5.34 8.12 -7.46
C HIS A 87 4.63 6.77 -7.52
N PHE A 88 3.30 6.80 -7.37
CA PHE A 88 2.42 5.64 -7.49
C PHE A 88 1.66 5.69 -8.82
N ASP A 89 1.33 4.54 -9.38
CA ASP A 89 0.30 4.51 -10.41
C ASP A 89 -1.09 4.84 -9.83
N ALA A 90 -2.07 5.08 -10.71
CA ALA A 90 -3.38 5.57 -10.28
C ALA A 90 -4.17 4.54 -9.45
N GLU A 91 -3.96 3.24 -9.69
CA GLU A 91 -4.63 2.14 -8.98
C GLU A 91 -3.99 1.92 -7.60
N GLN A 92 -2.67 1.85 -7.56
CA GLN A 92 -1.89 1.69 -6.32
C GLN A 92 -2.07 2.86 -5.37
N LYS A 93 -2.17 4.10 -5.90
CA LYS A 93 -2.20 5.32 -5.10
C LYS A 93 -3.36 5.34 -4.10
N ASN A 94 -4.57 5.04 -4.53
CA ASN A 94 -5.74 5.10 -3.66
C ASN A 94 -5.64 4.04 -2.56
N THR A 95 -5.31 2.79 -2.93
CA THR A 95 -5.14 1.70 -1.97
C THR A 95 -4.01 1.99 -0.98
N TYR A 96 -2.87 2.52 -1.46
CA TYR A 96 -1.78 2.93 -0.58
C TYR A 96 -2.21 4.04 0.39
N GLN A 97 -2.98 5.02 -0.06
CA GLN A 97 -3.44 6.11 0.80
C GLN A 97 -4.33 5.61 1.95
N ASP A 98 -5.21 4.65 1.68
CA ASP A 98 -6.06 4.04 2.71
C ASP A 98 -5.20 3.24 3.71
N ILE A 99 -4.29 2.39 3.23
CA ILE A 99 -3.33 1.64 4.05
C ILE A 99 -2.48 2.59 4.92
N ALA A 100 -1.91 3.64 4.32
CA ALA A 100 -1.06 4.58 5.03
C ALA A 100 -1.83 5.38 6.10
N ALA A 101 -3.09 5.73 5.85
CA ALA A 101 -3.94 6.41 6.82
C ALA A 101 -4.24 5.51 8.02
N ASN A 102 -4.57 4.24 7.80
CA ASN A 102 -4.83 3.28 8.87
C ASN A 102 -3.55 3.01 9.69
N ILE A 103 -2.41 2.75 9.03
CA ILE A 103 -1.13 2.56 9.75
C ILE A 103 -0.81 3.79 10.60
N LYS A 104 -1.01 5.00 10.04
CA LYS A 104 -0.76 6.24 10.76
C LYS A 104 -1.61 6.34 12.03
N GLU A 105 -2.92 6.15 11.92
CA GLU A 105 -3.85 6.21 13.06
C GLU A 105 -3.44 5.22 14.15
N ASN A 106 -3.21 3.95 13.80
CA ASN A 106 -2.84 2.93 14.77
C ASN A 106 -1.44 3.14 15.36
N ALA A 107 -0.48 3.66 14.60
CA ALA A 107 0.86 4.01 15.11
C ALA A 107 0.80 5.19 16.09
N GLU A 108 -0.02 6.22 15.85
CA GLU A 108 -0.26 7.33 16.77
C GLU A 108 -0.84 6.81 18.10
N HIS A 109 -1.80 5.88 18.06
CA HIS A 109 -2.34 5.26 19.26
C HIS A 109 -1.30 4.45 20.03
N ILE A 110 -0.42 3.72 19.36
CA ILE A 110 0.68 2.98 20.01
C ILE A 110 1.67 3.94 20.67
N GLU A 111 2.04 5.04 19.99
CA GLU A 111 2.95 6.06 20.50
C GLU A 111 2.40 6.74 21.76
N ASP A 112 1.11 7.06 21.78
CA ASP A 112 0.45 7.77 22.87
C ASP A 112 0.19 6.87 24.11
N ASN A 113 0.27 5.53 23.97
CA ASN A 113 -0.09 4.57 25.04
C ASN A 113 1.13 3.76 25.53
N ILE A 114 2.21 4.44 25.91
CA ILE A 114 3.48 3.82 26.38
C ILE A 114 3.29 2.97 27.66
N GLY A 115 2.26 3.17 28.44
CA GLY A 115 2.03 2.43 29.69
C GLY A 115 1.23 1.15 29.54
N ASP A 116 0.66 0.86 28.36
CA ASP A 116 -0.31 -0.23 28.15
C ASP A 116 0.07 -1.13 26.98
N ILE A 117 0.81 -2.20 27.26
CA ILE A 117 1.22 -3.19 26.25
C ILE A 117 0.03 -3.91 25.61
N ALA A 118 -1.08 -4.08 26.35
CA ALA A 118 -2.26 -4.75 25.81
C ALA A 118 -2.93 -3.89 24.76
N HIS A 119 -3.06 -2.59 25.02
CA HIS A 119 -3.58 -1.62 24.06
C HIS A 119 -2.68 -1.46 22.84
N GLN A 120 -1.36 -1.40 23.05
CA GLN A 120 -0.41 -1.39 21.93
C GLN A 120 -0.56 -2.63 21.02
N ARG A 121 -0.82 -3.81 21.59
CA ARG A 121 -1.05 -5.05 20.84
C ARG A 121 -2.36 -5.05 20.05
N GLU A 122 -3.41 -4.43 20.59
CA GLU A 122 -4.68 -4.25 19.86
C GLU A 122 -4.46 -3.48 18.56
N HIS A 123 -3.78 -2.34 18.61
CA HIS A 123 -3.46 -1.54 17.43
C HIS A 123 -2.46 -2.23 16.49
N PHE A 124 -1.57 -3.06 17.04
CA PHE A 124 -0.64 -3.83 16.22
C PHE A 124 -1.32 -4.90 15.36
N VAL A 125 -2.50 -5.40 15.74
CA VAL A 125 -3.32 -6.31 14.89
C VAL A 125 -3.71 -5.60 13.60
N GLU A 126 -4.20 -4.35 13.70
CA GLU A 126 -4.60 -3.55 12.55
C GLU A 126 -3.39 -3.20 11.68
N ILE A 127 -2.30 -2.73 12.28
CA ILE A 127 -1.04 -2.47 11.54
C ILE A 127 -0.57 -3.73 10.80
N SER A 128 -0.65 -4.91 11.41
CA SER A 128 -0.23 -6.16 10.75
C SER A 128 -1.08 -6.50 9.54
N THR A 129 -2.37 -6.16 9.58
CA THR A 129 -3.28 -6.33 8.43
C THR A 129 -2.90 -5.38 7.30
N ASP A 130 -2.69 -4.10 7.61
CA ASP A 130 -2.29 -3.09 6.63
C ASP A 130 -0.92 -3.36 6.01
N ILE A 131 0.06 -3.83 6.81
CA ILE A 131 1.39 -4.22 6.29
C ILE A 131 1.29 -5.46 5.41
N TYR A 132 0.40 -6.42 5.71
CA TYR A 132 0.16 -7.55 4.83
C TYR A 132 -0.39 -7.09 3.48
N ASP A 133 -1.39 -6.21 3.47
CA ASP A 133 -1.99 -5.68 2.25
C ASP A 133 -0.97 -4.86 1.45
N LEU A 134 -0.11 -4.09 2.12
CA LEU A 134 0.99 -3.36 1.48
C LEU A 134 1.99 -4.30 0.81
N VAL A 135 2.40 -5.37 1.47
CA VAL A 135 3.33 -6.38 0.92
C VAL A 135 2.70 -7.12 -0.26
N GLN A 136 1.38 -7.33 -0.26
CA GLN A 136 0.66 -7.93 -1.40
C GLN A 136 0.52 -6.97 -2.59
N LEU A 137 0.38 -5.67 -2.32
CA LEU A 137 0.16 -4.64 -3.35
C LEU A 137 1.46 -4.28 -4.09
N PHE A 138 2.60 -4.34 -3.41
CA PHE A 138 3.90 -3.91 -3.93
C PHE A 138 4.89 -5.07 -3.99
N ASP A 139 5.78 -5.02 -4.98
CA ASP A 139 6.89 -5.98 -5.12
C ASP A 139 7.97 -5.68 -4.06
N ILE A 140 7.84 -6.33 -2.91
CA ILE A 140 8.76 -6.17 -1.79
C ILE A 140 9.90 -7.19 -1.95
N SER A 141 11.13 -6.68 -2.09
CA SER A 141 12.32 -7.53 -2.33
C SER A 141 12.72 -8.43 -1.14
N LYS A 142 12.22 -8.14 0.07
CA LYS A 142 12.50 -8.91 1.28
C LYS A 142 11.39 -9.92 1.52
N PRO A 143 11.70 -11.22 1.72
CA PRO A 143 10.68 -12.20 2.04
C PRO A 143 10.08 -11.96 3.43
N TYR A 144 8.77 -12.20 3.55
CA TYR A 144 8.03 -12.22 4.81
C TYR A 144 7.26 -13.52 4.97
N TYR A 145 7.00 -13.88 6.21
CA TYR A 145 6.21 -15.06 6.59
C TYR A 145 4.99 -14.59 7.36
N LYS A 146 3.80 -14.90 6.84
CA LYS A 146 2.56 -14.69 7.58
C LYS A 146 2.42 -15.77 8.65
N VAL A 147 2.51 -15.37 9.90
CA VAL A 147 2.43 -16.26 11.05
C VAL A 147 1.11 -16.02 11.78
N PHE A 148 0.41 -17.09 12.15
CA PHE A 148 -0.88 -17.00 12.85
C PHE A 148 -0.81 -17.72 14.21
N CYS A 149 -1.30 -17.05 15.27
CA CYS A 149 -1.49 -17.65 16.57
C CYS A 149 -3.00 -17.68 16.93
N PRO A 150 -3.61 -18.86 17.14
CA PRO A 150 -5.05 -18.97 17.38
C PRO A 150 -5.48 -18.54 18.81
N MET A 151 -4.55 -18.23 19.69
CA MET A 151 -4.83 -17.92 21.10
C MET A 151 -4.99 -16.42 21.39
N VAL A 152 -4.76 -15.59 20.39
CA VAL A 152 -4.92 -14.12 20.48
C VAL A 152 -6.40 -13.73 20.34
N ASN A 153 -6.77 -12.51 20.74
CA ASN A 153 -8.15 -11.98 20.62
C ASN A 153 -9.21 -12.91 21.21
N GLY A 154 -9.02 -13.37 22.44
CA GLY A 154 -10.02 -14.23 23.08
C GLY A 154 -10.21 -15.60 22.41
N GLY A 155 -9.30 -16.02 21.54
CA GLY A 155 -9.37 -17.29 20.82
C GLY A 155 -9.82 -17.16 19.36
N GLU A 156 -10.05 -15.94 18.86
CA GLU A 156 -10.29 -15.68 17.43
C GLU A 156 -9.01 -15.79 16.61
N GLY A 157 -7.87 -15.56 17.26
CA GLY A 157 -6.55 -15.54 16.66
C GLY A 157 -6.19 -14.20 16.03
N ALA A 158 -4.89 -14.04 15.77
CA ALA A 158 -4.37 -12.95 14.96
C ALA A 158 -3.11 -13.40 14.22
N PHE A 159 -2.80 -12.71 13.14
CA PHE A 159 -1.56 -12.93 12.40
C PHE A 159 -0.64 -11.71 12.49
N TRP A 160 0.61 -11.92 12.17
CA TRP A 160 1.61 -10.89 11.93
C TRP A 160 2.54 -11.33 10.80
N LEU A 161 3.35 -10.41 10.29
CA LEU A 161 4.42 -10.73 9.37
C LEU A 161 5.75 -10.84 10.12
N SER A 162 6.49 -11.89 9.83
CA SER A 162 7.85 -12.08 10.34
C SER A 162 8.85 -12.08 9.18
N SER A 163 9.95 -11.35 9.32
CA SER A 163 11.05 -11.37 8.36
C SER A 163 11.96 -12.60 8.48
N ALA A 164 11.65 -13.52 9.40
CA ALA A 164 12.40 -14.75 9.62
C ALA A 164 11.48 -15.93 9.94
N LYS A 165 11.90 -17.16 9.56
CA LYS A 165 11.18 -18.39 9.91
C LYS A 165 11.23 -18.71 11.42
N ASP A 166 12.29 -18.25 12.08
CA ASP A 166 12.41 -18.31 13.55
C ASP A 166 11.73 -17.08 14.16
N PHE A 167 10.41 -17.12 14.17
CA PHE A 167 9.56 -16.00 14.62
C PHE A 167 9.40 -15.95 16.14
N ARG A 168 9.04 -14.76 16.64
CA ARG A 168 8.61 -14.52 18.02
C ARG A 168 7.21 -13.92 18.01
N ASN A 169 6.37 -14.37 18.93
CA ASN A 169 4.97 -13.90 19.00
C ASN A 169 4.87 -12.51 19.66
N PRO A 170 4.46 -11.46 18.92
CA PRO A 170 4.33 -10.10 19.46
C PRO A 170 3.12 -9.93 20.39
N TYR A 171 2.08 -10.72 20.18
CA TYR A 171 0.83 -10.61 20.96
C TYR A 171 0.91 -11.23 22.33
N MET A 172 1.66 -12.32 22.45
CA MET A 172 1.75 -13.09 23.70
C MET A 172 3.01 -12.75 24.50
N GLY A 173 4.01 -12.11 23.86
CA GLY A 173 5.25 -11.73 24.49
C GLY A 173 6.00 -12.91 25.11
N GLU A 174 6.71 -12.68 26.20
CA GLU A 174 7.51 -13.69 26.88
C GLU A 174 6.69 -14.88 27.41
N LYS A 175 5.39 -14.74 27.56
CA LYS A 175 4.53 -15.82 28.06
C LYS A 175 4.42 -16.99 27.09
N MET A 176 4.38 -16.67 25.75
CA MET A 176 4.20 -17.70 24.72
C MET A 176 4.92 -17.29 23.41
N LEU A 177 6.22 -17.06 23.48
CA LEU A 177 7.04 -16.57 22.38
C LEU A 177 6.93 -17.37 21.08
N SER A 178 6.74 -18.68 21.17
CA SER A 178 6.68 -19.59 20.03
C SER A 178 5.27 -19.98 19.62
N CYS A 179 4.22 -19.36 20.20
CA CYS A 179 2.84 -19.62 19.78
C CYS A 179 2.62 -19.05 18.38
N GLY A 180 2.36 -19.94 17.43
CA GLY A 180 2.07 -19.58 16.05
C GLY A 180 2.52 -20.67 15.07
N SER A 181 2.06 -20.50 13.84
CA SER A 181 2.49 -21.32 12.70
C SER A 181 2.53 -20.46 11.44
N ILE A 182 3.53 -20.69 10.60
CA ILE A 182 3.63 -20.05 9.30
C ILE A 182 2.48 -20.56 8.43
N GLN A 183 1.69 -19.64 7.91
CA GLN A 183 0.56 -19.92 7.02
C GLN A 183 0.93 -19.68 5.56
N GLU A 184 1.82 -18.69 5.32
CA GLU A 184 2.15 -18.22 3.98
C GLU A 184 3.59 -17.68 3.95
N GLU A 185 4.28 -17.87 2.84
CA GLU A 185 5.55 -17.22 2.53
C GLU A 185 5.30 -16.20 1.41
N LEU A 186 5.62 -14.93 1.71
CA LEU A 186 5.41 -13.78 0.82
C LEU A 186 6.75 -13.37 0.22
N ASN A 187 6.80 -13.24 -1.11
CA ASN A 187 7.98 -12.78 -1.85
C ASN A 187 7.63 -11.54 -2.68
#